data_222097a94316d91938906cf028422a8b
#
_entry.id   222097a94316d91938906cf028422a8b
#
_cell.length_a   1.000
_cell.length_b   1.000
_cell.length_c   1.000
_cell.angle_alpha   90.00
_cell.angle_beta   90.00
_cell.angle_gamma   90.00
#
_symmetry.space_group_name_H-M   'P 1'
#
loop_
_entity.id
_entity.type
_entity.pdbx_description
1 polymer ?
#
loop_
_entity_poly.entity_id
_entity_poly.type
_entity_poly.pdbx_seq_one_letter_code
_entity_poly.pdbx_strand_id
1 'polypeptide(L)'
;VLIDHRNGRVYLPDDMTNGIELSSISDAELIDIVSQLVLLADQYYQSAVDGLKFIPIRSRFSILYALRLYQAIGHKILKHRNKFFERKINTSSIEKIKILIKSLFEFSMMLLPSFKIQSHRKNLHQSLHGLPYVDERL
;
A
#
# COMPACT_ATOMS: atom_id res chain seq x y z
N VAL A 1 -9.41 9.17 7.64
CA VAL A 1 -8.47 10.12 8.24
C VAL A 1 -9.23 11.06 9.18
N LEU A 2 -10.12 11.96 8.69
CA LEU A 2 -10.81 12.94 9.54
C LEU A 2 -11.75 12.30 10.59
N ILE A 3 -12.45 11.23 10.26
CA ILE A 3 -13.29 10.47 11.22
C ILE A 3 -12.42 9.80 12.28
N ASP A 4 -11.28 9.28 11.89
CA ASP A 4 -10.36 8.62 12.80
C ASP A 4 -9.71 9.64 13.75
N HIS A 5 -9.38 10.84 13.24
CA HIS A 5 -8.86 11.93 14.07
C HIS A 5 -9.86 12.34 15.17
N ARG A 6 -11.18 12.46 14.84
CA ARG A 6 -12.23 12.70 15.86
C ARG A 6 -12.29 11.60 16.92
N ASN A 7 -11.85 10.39 16.59
CA ASN A 7 -11.74 9.25 17.50
C ASN A 7 -10.36 9.14 18.19
N GLY A 8 -9.53 10.17 18.11
CA GLY A 8 -8.18 10.20 18.68
C GLY A 8 -7.17 9.31 17.96
N ARG A 9 -7.44 8.90 16.71
CA ARG A 9 -6.56 8.04 15.92
C ARG A 9 -5.87 8.86 14.84
N VAL A 10 -4.56 8.97 14.92
CA VAL A 10 -3.72 9.62 13.90
C VAL A 10 -2.96 8.53 13.15
N TYR A 11 -3.12 8.47 11.83
CA TYR A 11 -2.45 7.51 10.96
C TYR A 11 -1.46 8.18 10.00
N LEU A 12 -1.32 9.49 10.07
CA LEU A 12 -0.33 10.20 9.27
C LEU A 12 0.99 10.25 10.04
N PRO A 13 2.11 9.97 9.38
CA PRO A 13 3.44 10.10 9.99
C PRO A 13 3.73 11.56 10.40
N ASP A 14 4.31 11.74 11.57
CA ASP A 14 4.62 13.07 12.12
C ASP A 14 5.64 13.84 11.26
N ASP A 15 6.56 13.15 10.61
CA ASP A 15 7.53 13.72 9.68
C ASP A 15 6.87 14.30 8.41
N MET A 16 5.74 13.75 7.98
CA MET A 16 4.97 14.27 6.85
C MET A 16 4.04 15.43 7.22
N THR A 17 3.66 15.52 8.48
CA THR A 17 2.81 16.61 8.99
C THR A 17 3.64 17.77 9.59
N ASN A 18 4.97 17.62 9.66
CA ASN A 18 5.88 18.57 10.33
C ASN A 18 5.44 18.88 11.77
N GLY A 19 4.81 17.94 12.46
CA GLY A 19 4.28 18.12 13.79
C GLY A 19 3.07 19.09 13.88
N ILE A 20 2.48 19.46 12.73
CA ILE A 20 1.29 20.31 12.69
C ILE A 20 0.07 19.45 13.04
N GLU A 21 -0.79 19.98 13.90
CA GLU A 21 -2.05 19.30 14.24
C GLU A 21 -2.94 19.14 13.01
N LEU A 22 -3.52 17.96 12.85
CA LEU A 22 -4.32 17.60 11.65
C LEU A 22 -5.49 18.56 11.40
N SER A 23 -6.01 19.18 12.47
CA SER A 23 -7.07 20.20 12.42
C SER A 23 -6.65 21.49 11.73
N SER A 24 -5.35 21.78 11.67
CA SER A 24 -4.76 22.99 11.09
C SER A 24 -4.24 22.78 9.66
N ILE A 25 -4.21 21.54 9.17
CA ILE A 25 -3.76 21.19 7.82
C ILE A 25 -4.90 21.47 6.83
N SER A 26 -4.61 22.18 5.76
CA SER A 26 -5.58 22.41 4.69
C SER A 26 -5.94 21.13 3.94
N ASP A 27 -7.14 21.07 3.35
CA ASP A 27 -7.59 19.93 2.55
C ASP A 27 -6.63 19.62 1.39
N ALA A 28 -6.05 20.64 0.78
CA ALA A 28 -5.09 20.49 -0.31
C ALA A 28 -3.78 19.83 0.15
N GLU A 29 -3.23 20.27 1.27
CA GLU A 29 -2.03 19.69 1.88
C GLU A 29 -2.29 18.25 2.34
N LEU A 30 -3.45 17.98 2.93
CA LEU A 30 -3.81 16.62 3.35
C LEU A 30 -3.92 15.67 2.16
N ILE A 31 -4.50 16.12 1.03
CA ILE A 31 -4.54 15.33 -0.21
C ILE A 31 -3.14 15.08 -0.75
N ASP A 32 -2.24 16.04 -0.65
CA ASP A 32 -0.85 15.87 -1.11
C ASP A 32 -0.10 14.85 -0.25
N ILE A 33 -0.18 14.95 1.08
CA ILE A 33 0.39 13.98 2.01
C ILE A 33 -0.15 12.56 1.73
N VAL A 34 -1.46 12.40 1.60
CA VAL A 34 -2.08 11.11 1.29
C VAL A 34 -1.61 10.57 -0.06
N SER A 35 -1.41 11.45 -1.05
CA SER A 35 -0.90 11.06 -2.35
C SER A 35 0.53 10.54 -2.28
N GLN A 36 1.39 11.21 -1.52
CA GLN A 36 2.77 10.76 -1.27
C GLN A 36 2.78 9.40 -0.56
N LEU A 37 1.92 9.20 0.44
CA LEU A 37 1.79 7.91 1.13
C LEU A 37 1.34 6.78 0.20
N VAL A 38 0.40 7.03 -0.71
CA VAL A 38 -0.04 6.02 -1.69
C VAL A 38 1.09 5.66 -2.64
N LEU A 39 1.86 6.65 -3.11
CA LEU A 39 3.01 6.40 -3.99
C LEU A 39 4.13 5.63 -3.26
N LEU A 40 4.36 5.94 -2.00
CA LEU A 40 5.29 5.18 -1.17
C LEU A 40 4.79 3.74 -0.95
N ALA A 41 3.51 3.56 -0.64
CA ALA A 41 2.90 2.24 -0.49
C ALA A 41 3.02 1.39 -1.76
N ASP A 42 2.93 2.00 -2.95
CA ASP A 42 3.11 1.28 -4.23
C ASP A 42 4.52 0.68 -4.36
N GLN A 43 5.55 1.37 -3.87
CA GLN A 43 6.91 0.84 -3.87
C GLN A 43 7.02 -0.39 -2.94
N TYR A 44 6.41 -0.33 -1.75
CA TYR A 44 6.35 -1.47 -0.83
C TYR A 44 5.53 -2.63 -1.40
N TYR A 45 4.40 -2.35 -2.03
CA TYR A 45 3.60 -3.38 -2.70
C TYR A 45 4.38 -4.09 -3.81
N GLN A 46 5.14 -3.35 -4.61
CA GLN A 46 5.99 -3.97 -5.62
C GLN A 46 7.09 -4.83 -5.01
N SER A 47 7.76 -4.35 -3.97
CA SER A 47 8.76 -5.12 -3.23
C SER A 47 8.17 -6.38 -2.58
N ALA A 48 6.94 -6.27 -2.04
CA ALA A 48 6.24 -7.40 -1.44
C ALA A 48 5.91 -8.50 -2.48
N VAL A 49 5.54 -8.13 -3.71
CA VAL A 49 5.35 -9.09 -4.82
C VAL A 49 6.63 -9.87 -5.10
N ASP A 50 7.78 -9.18 -5.14
CA ASP A 50 9.08 -9.82 -5.33
C ASP A 50 9.43 -10.78 -4.17
N GLY A 51 8.95 -10.48 -2.96
CA GLY A 51 9.12 -11.30 -1.77
C GLY A 51 8.22 -12.54 -1.69
N LEU A 52 7.14 -12.62 -2.50
CA LEU A 52 6.19 -13.75 -2.44
C LEU A 52 6.83 -15.11 -2.67
N LYS A 53 7.95 -15.18 -3.39
CA LYS A 53 8.70 -16.42 -3.62
C LYS A 53 9.18 -17.11 -2.32
N PHE A 54 9.40 -16.33 -1.26
CA PHE A 54 9.87 -16.84 0.04
C PHE A 54 8.71 -17.34 0.93
N ILE A 55 7.46 -17.14 0.51
CA ILE A 55 6.27 -17.55 1.24
C ILE A 55 5.78 -18.90 0.71
N PRO A 56 5.24 -19.81 1.56
CA PRO A 56 4.65 -21.06 1.12
C PRO A 56 3.58 -20.83 0.02
N ILE A 57 3.62 -21.64 -1.03
CA ILE A 57 2.78 -21.47 -2.22
C ILE A 57 1.29 -21.33 -1.90
N ARG A 58 0.81 -22.04 -0.90
CA ARG A 58 -0.61 -22.02 -0.46
C ARG A 58 -1.05 -20.64 0.01
N SER A 59 -0.14 -19.83 0.56
CA SER A 59 -0.43 -18.50 1.10
C SER A 59 -0.18 -17.38 0.09
N ARG A 60 0.63 -17.64 -0.95
CA ARG A 60 1.05 -16.60 -1.93
C ARG A 60 -0.13 -15.93 -2.61
N PHE A 61 -1.10 -16.72 -3.06
CA PHE A 61 -2.25 -16.18 -3.77
C PHE A 61 -3.10 -15.26 -2.89
N SER A 62 -3.38 -15.66 -1.66
CA SER A 62 -4.19 -14.85 -0.72
C SER A 62 -3.50 -13.53 -0.40
N ILE A 63 -2.18 -13.55 -0.20
CA ILE A 63 -1.38 -12.35 0.06
C ILE A 63 -1.34 -11.46 -1.19
N LEU A 64 -1.11 -12.03 -2.38
CA LEU A 64 -1.12 -11.29 -3.64
C LEU A 64 -2.47 -10.59 -3.87
N TYR A 65 -3.58 -11.31 -3.68
CA TYR A 65 -4.91 -10.75 -3.84
C TYR A 65 -5.18 -9.60 -2.86
N ALA A 66 -4.86 -9.79 -1.57
CA ALA A 66 -5.00 -8.75 -0.56
C ALA A 66 -4.17 -7.49 -0.93
N LEU A 67 -2.92 -7.69 -1.34
CA LEU A 67 -2.01 -6.62 -1.78
C LEU A 67 -2.62 -5.84 -2.95
N ARG A 68 -3.10 -6.52 -3.99
CA ARG A 68 -3.73 -5.88 -5.16
C ARG A 68 -5.03 -5.16 -4.81
N LEU A 69 -5.79 -5.68 -3.84
CA LEU A 69 -6.99 -5.02 -3.35
C LEU A 69 -6.67 -3.70 -2.65
N TYR A 70 -5.70 -3.69 -1.74
CA TYR A 70 -5.28 -2.46 -1.05
C TYR A 70 -4.64 -1.45 -2.01
N GLN A 71 -3.83 -1.89 -2.94
CA GLN A 71 -3.26 -1.05 -3.99
C GLN A 71 -4.36 -0.36 -4.82
N ALA A 72 -5.40 -1.11 -5.21
CA ALA A 72 -6.54 -0.55 -5.96
C ALA A 72 -7.30 0.50 -5.16
N ILE A 73 -7.42 0.37 -3.83
CA ILE A 73 -8.02 1.40 -2.97
C ILE A 73 -7.17 2.66 -2.98
N GLY A 74 -5.85 2.55 -2.84
CA GLY A 74 -4.92 3.67 -2.91
C GLY A 74 -5.03 4.43 -4.25
N HIS A 75 -4.97 3.72 -5.36
CA HIS A 75 -5.13 4.32 -6.69
C HIS A 75 -6.51 4.98 -6.88
N LYS A 76 -7.55 4.42 -6.28
CA LYS A 76 -8.89 5.02 -6.32
C LYS A 76 -8.95 6.33 -5.53
N ILE A 77 -8.23 6.44 -4.42
CA ILE A 77 -8.07 7.70 -3.67
C ILE A 77 -7.40 8.74 -4.57
N LEU A 78 -6.29 8.41 -5.22
CA LEU A 78 -5.60 9.33 -6.14
C LEU A 78 -6.47 9.78 -7.30
N LYS A 79 -7.28 8.89 -7.85
CA LYS A 79 -8.19 9.20 -8.96
C LYS A 79 -9.35 10.13 -8.56
N HIS A 80 -9.80 10.03 -7.32
CA HIS A 80 -10.98 10.77 -6.83
C HIS A 80 -10.61 11.78 -5.73
N ARG A 81 -9.47 12.46 -5.87
CA ARG A 81 -8.96 13.45 -4.90
C ARG A 81 -10.03 14.42 -4.43
N ASN A 82 -10.81 14.98 -5.35
CA ASN A 82 -11.83 15.98 -5.04
C ASN A 82 -13.01 15.44 -4.20
N LYS A 83 -13.16 14.10 -4.14
CA LYS A 83 -14.25 13.43 -3.39
C LYS A 83 -13.74 12.73 -2.12
N PHE A 84 -12.46 12.90 -1.82
CA PHE A 84 -11.81 12.22 -0.69
C PHE A 84 -12.46 12.54 0.66
N PHE A 85 -12.93 13.78 0.83
CA PHE A 85 -13.57 14.24 2.06
C PHE A 85 -15.09 13.97 2.10
N GLU A 86 -15.73 13.84 0.94
CA GLU A 86 -17.18 13.72 0.83
C GLU A 86 -17.68 12.30 1.07
N ARG A 87 -16.92 11.29 0.68
CA ARG A 87 -17.35 9.89 0.71
C ARG A 87 -16.23 8.94 1.10
N LYS A 88 -16.62 7.90 1.85
CA LYS A 88 -15.77 6.73 2.09
C LYS A 88 -15.48 6.04 0.76
N ILE A 89 -14.20 6.00 0.37
CA ILE A 89 -13.75 5.34 -0.85
C ILE A 89 -13.65 3.85 -0.58
N ASN A 90 -14.55 3.08 -1.20
CA ASN A 90 -14.59 1.62 -1.12
C ASN A 90 -14.49 1.00 -2.51
N THR A 91 -14.01 -0.24 -2.57
CA THR A 91 -14.09 -1.06 -3.78
C THR A 91 -15.46 -1.73 -3.87
N SER A 92 -16.10 -1.66 -5.04
CA SER A 92 -17.35 -2.38 -5.30
C SER A 92 -17.11 -3.89 -5.45
N SER A 93 -18.16 -4.70 -5.34
CA SER A 93 -18.06 -6.15 -5.54
C SER A 93 -17.53 -6.51 -6.93
N ILE A 94 -17.94 -5.77 -7.95
CA ILE A 94 -17.47 -5.97 -9.34
C ILE A 94 -15.97 -5.66 -9.46
N GLU A 95 -15.49 -4.58 -8.83
CA GLU A 95 -14.08 -4.25 -8.80
C GLU A 95 -13.26 -5.33 -8.08
N LYS A 96 -13.76 -5.86 -6.97
CA LYS A 96 -13.11 -6.97 -6.24
C LYS A 96 -12.98 -8.22 -7.10
N ILE A 97 -14.03 -8.58 -7.86
CA ILE A 97 -14.00 -9.72 -8.78
C ILE A 97 -12.99 -9.48 -9.91
N LYS A 98 -12.93 -8.28 -10.49
CA LYS A 98 -11.93 -7.94 -11.52
C LYS A 98 -10.50 -8.07 -10.98
N ILE A 99 -10.27 -7.57 -9.75
CA ILE A 99 -8.97 -7.68 -9.09
C ILE A 99 -8.64 -9.15 -8.82
N LEU A 100 -9.61 -9.96 -8.38
CA LEU A 100 -9.43 -11.39 -8.14
C LEU A 100 -8.97 -12.12 -9.41
N ILE A 101 -9.67 -11.90 -10.53
CA ILE A 101 -9.33 -12.53 -11.82
C ILE A 101 -7.93 -12.11 -12.27
N LYS A 102 -7.61 -10.81 -12.17
CA LYS A 102 -6.28 -10.29 -12.51
C LYS A 102 -5.19 -10.90 -11.63
N SER A 103 -5.45 -11.01 -10.32
CA SER A 103 -4.49 -11.61 -9.37
C SER A 103 -4.30 -13.11 -9.62
N LEU A 104 -5.36 -13.82 -10.03
CA LEU A 104 -5.26 -15.23 -10.39
C LEU A 104 -4.38 -15.44 -11.63
N PHE A 105 -4.57 -14.59 -12.65
CA PHE A 105 -3.72 -14.60 -13.84
C PHE A 105 -2.26 -14.27 -13.50
N GLU A 106 -2.02 -13.22 -12.73
CA GLU A 106 -0.68 -12.83 -12.26
C GLU A 106 -0.02 -13.97 -11.47
N PHE A 107 -0.76 -14.60 -10.56
CA PHE A 107 -0.27 -15.72 -9.79
C PHE A 107 0.10 -16.92 -10.68
N SER A 108 -0.71 -17.24 -11.69
CA SER A 108 -0.39 -18.32 -12.64
C SER A 108 0.90 -18.03 -13.42
N MET A 109 1.12 -16.77 -13.81
CA MET A 109 2.37 -16.35 -14.46
C MET A 109 3.59 -16.47 -13.55
N MET A 110 3.44 -16.21 -12.25
CA MET A 110 4.51 -16.37 -11.26
C MET A 110 4.95 -17.84 -11.06
N LEU A 111 4.12 -18.79 -11.45
CA LEU A 111 4.47 -20.22 -11.39
C LEU A 111 5.35 -20.67 -12.56
N LEU A 112 5.49 -19.84 -13.60
CA LEU A 112 6.33 -20.16 -14.75
C LEU A 112 7.82 -19.97 -14.42
N PRO A 113 8.71 -20.88 -14.85
CA PRO A 113 10.14 -20.79 -14.58
C PRO A 113 10.82 -19.53 -15.14
N SER A 114 10.22 -18.93 -16.18
CA SER A 114 10.74 -17.75 -16.87
C SER A 114 10.43 -16.44 -16.16
N PHE A 115 9.70 -16.44 -15.05
CA PHE A 115 9.33 -15.22 -14.36
C PHE A 115 10.54 -14.62 -13.65
N LYS A 116 11.07 -13.52 -14.21
CA LYS A 116 12.17 -12.77 -13.61
C LYS A 116 11.67 -11.94 -12.45
N ILE A 117 12.16 -12.25 -11.28
CA ILE A 117 11.89 -11.47 -10.06
C ILE A 117 12.98 -10.39 -9.96
N GLN A 118 12.57 -9.16 -9.72
CA GLN A 118 13.51 -8.06 -9.52
C GLN A 118 14.38 -8.30 -8.27
N SER A 119 15.55 -7.69 -8.26
CA SER A 119 16.43 -7.74 -7.10
C SER A 119 15.81 -7.01 -5.91
N HIS A 120 16.16 -7.46 -4.72
CA HIS A 120 15.75 -6.84 -3.46
C HIS A 120 16.05 -5.33 -3.41
N ARG A 121 15.07 -4.52 -2.99
CA ARG A 121 15.17 -3.06 -2.91
C ARG A 121 15.62 -2.62 -1.52
N LYS A 122 16.93 -2.57 -1.30
CA LYS A 122 17.50 -2.21 0.01
C LYS A 122 17.08 -0.83 0.51
N ASN A 123 16.86 0.14 -0.37
CA ASN A 123 16.43 1.49 -0.02
C ASN A 123 15.09 1.56 0.74
N LEU A 124 14.21 0.57 0.54
CA LEU A 124 12.94 0.52 1.27
C LEU A 124 13.09 0.07 2.73
N HIS A 125 14.25 -0.43 3.13
CA HIS A 125 14.53 -0.83 4.51
C HIS A 125 15.00 0.33 5.39
N GLN A 126 15.32 1.47 4.80
CA GLN A 126 15.90 2.60 5.53
C GLN A 126 15.01 3.08 6.69
N SER A 127 13.68 3.10 6.49
CA SER A 127 12.72 3.45 7.53
C SER A 127 12.51 2.36 8.60
N LEU A 128 13.07 1.17 8.39
CA LEU A 128 12.95 0.02 9.28
C LEU A 128 14.23 -0.23 10.08
N HIS A 129 15.29 0.56 9.86
CA HIS A 129 16.53 0.43 10.61
C HIS A 129 16.30 0.56 12.13
N GLY A 130 16.98 -0.26 12.90
CA GLY A 130 16.83 -0.32 14.34
C GLY A 130 15.70 -1.21 14.84
N LEU A 131 14.85 -1.77 13.94
CA LEU A 131 13.88 -2.78 14.34
C LEU A 131 14.56 -4.16 14.48
N PRO A 132 14.10 -5.00 15.45
CA PRO A 132 14.65 -6.33 15.64
C PRO A 132 14.62 -7.15 14.33
N TYR A 133 15.71 -7.86 14.03
CA TYR A 133 15.86 -8.78 12.89
C TYR A 133 15.88 -8.13 11.49
N VAL A 134 15.85 -6.81 11.37
CA VAL A 134 15.91 -6.13 10.07
C VAL A 134 17.35 -5.98 9.59
N ASP A 135 18.24 -5.55 10.47
CA ASP A 135 19.63 -5.23 10.13
C ASP A 135 20.56 -6.46 10.12
N GLU A 136 20.12 -7.59 10.66
CA GLU A 136 20.94 -8.81 10.78
C GLU A 136 21.11 -9.60 9.47
N ARG A 137 20.38 -9.24 8.40
CA ARG A 137 20.33 -9.98 7.12
C ARG A 137 20.65 -9.11 5.89
N LEU A 138 21.16 -7.92 6.11
CA LEU A 138 21.62 -7.01 5.06
C LEU A 138 23.14 -7.14 4.87
#